data_fde1fd5e3d99138a6b43779e140b7a9b
#
_entry.id   fde1fd5e3d99138a6b43779e140b7a9b
#
_cell.length_a   1.000
_cell.length_b   1.000
_cell.length_c   1.000
_cell.angle_alpha   90.00
_cell.angle_beta   90.00
_cell.angle_gamma   90.00
#
_symmetry.space_group_name_H-M   'P 1'
#
loop_
_entity.id
_entity.type
_entity.pdbx_description
1 polymer ?
#
loop_
_entity_poly.entity_id
_entity_poly.type
_entity_poly.pdbx_seq_one_letter_code
_entity_poly.pdbx_strand_id
1 'polypeptide(L)'
;MNKRNVLVFPAGTEVGLEILHALQHSKEVRLFGAGQDISNHARFAYPEYHPLPSIHEAGWLEHLVDLCRRLEIDYIFPAHDDVIVALSCQQAHIPARVISSPAEACKTTRSKALTYRKLGSLVRVPILYDTPDQVPGFPVLVKPDRGQGSFGVRRVDNREELLSALSAVPDAIICEYLPGEEYTVDCFSDRERGVLFARARSRRRIRNGISVNTVSVDLDQVPVLAQRIHDALGLRGAWFFQLKRASDGQLALLEVAPRIAGAMATHRVMGVNFPLLSIFEEERLPLSILTNPGDIELDRALGNRYWHTVRFSTLYVDLDDTLVLDGQVNTEIVRLIFQCINQGKRVKLVTRHRADLAATLARYRLRGLFDEVIQLREDEPKSSCITEPDAILIDDSFAERSEVSKTRGILTFDCSMVELLTQQAEYLNGVRE
;
A
#
# COMPACT_ATOMS: atom_id res chain seq x y z
N MET A 1 4.02 -25.40 -8.11
CA MET A 1 4.24 -24.29 -9.08
C MET A 1 5.29 -23.36 -8.49
N ASN A 2 6.25 -22.92 -9.29
CA ASN A 2 7.19 -21.91 -8.83
C ASN A 2 6.46 -20.58 -8.61
N LYS A 3 6.80 -19.87 -7.54
CA LYS A 3 6.26 -18.52 -7.30
C LYS A 3 6.80 -17.56 -8.35
N ARG A 4 5.96 -16.60 -8.75
CA ARG A 4 6.35 -15.51 -9.64
C ARG A 4 7.15 -14.47 -8.86
N ASN A 5 8.31 -14.09 -9.37
CA ASN A 5 9.12 -13.02 -8.77
C ASN A 5 8.61 -11.66 -9.23
N VAL A 6 8.11 -10.86 -8.32
CA VAL A 6 7.44 -9.58 -8.60
C VAL A 6 8.20 -8.44 -7.97
N LEU A 7 8.65 -7.50 -8.77
CA LEU A 7 9.30 -6.26 -8.36
C LEU A 7 8.30 -5.11 -8.32
N VAL A 8 8.30 -4.33 -7.24
CA VAL A 8 7.53 -3.07 -7.14
C VAL A 8 8.48 -1.89 -7.18
N PHE A 9 8.28 -0.99 -8.14
CA PHE A 9 9.18 0.16 -8.36
C PHE A 9 8.42 1.45 -8.69
N PRO A 10 8.61 2.55 -7.94
CA PRO A 10 9.30 2.64 -6.65
C PRO A 10 8.42 2.12 -5.49
N ALA A 11 8.97 1.26 -4.66
CA ALA A 11 8.22 0.61 -3.56
C ALA A 11 7.86 1.58 -2.41
N GLY A 12 8.59 2.69 -2.25
CA GLY A 12 8.42 3.68 -1.19
C GLY A 12 7.25 4.67 -1.41
N THR A 13 6.14 4.21 -2.01
CA THR A 13 4.93 5.01 -2.25
C THR A 13 3.71 4.35 -1.61
N GLU A 14 2.60 5.09 -1.46
CA GLU A 14 1.34 4.49 -1.00
C GLU A 14 0.82 3.42 -1.98
N VAL A 15 1.12 3.57 -3.26
CA VAL A 15 0.83 2.57 -4.29
C VAL A 15 1.65 1.30 -4.05
N GLY A 16 2.95 1.46 -3.75
CA GLY A 16 3.83 0.35 -3.40
C GLY A 16 3.34 -0.41 -2.16
N LEU A 17 2.88 0.30 -1.12
CA LEU A 17 2.28 -0.33 0.06
C LEU A 17 0.99 -1.09 -0.25
N GLU A 18 0.12 -0.55 -1.10
CA GLU A 18 -1.10 -1.26 -1.49
C GLU A 18 -0.78 -2.54 -2.27
N ILE A 19 0.19 -2.51 -3.18
CA ILE A 19 0.64 -3.70 -3.90
C ILE A 19 1.21 -4.75 -2.92
N LEU A 20 2.02 -4.32 -1.96
CA LEU A 20 2.52 -5.19 -0.90
C LEU A 20 1.39 -5.86 -0.14
N HIS A 21 0.43 -5.08 0.37
CA HIS A 21 -0.70 -5.62 1.14
C HIS A 21 -1.57 -6.57 0.31
N ALA A 22 -1.69 -6.32 -0.99
CA ALA A 22 -2.46 -7.18 -1.89
C ALA A 22 -1.79 -8.53 -2.18
N LEU A 23 -0.45 -8.59 -2.19
CA LEU A 23 0.29 -9.75 -2.67
C LEU A 23 1.09 -10.50 -1.59
N GLN A 24 1.38 -9.90 -0.43
CA GLN A 24 2.26 -10.48 0.60
C GLN A 24 1.82 -11.85 1.13
N HIS A 25 0.51 -12.16 1.07
CA HIS A 25 -0.05 -13.44 1.49
C HIS A 25 -0.43 -14.35 0.31
N SER A 26 -0.05 -13.97 -0.91
CA SER A 26 -0.29 -14.80 -2.09
C SER A 26 0.72 -15.94 -2.16
N LYS A 27 0.24 -17.17 -2.28
CA LYS A 27 1.09 -18.33 -2.56
C LYS A 27 1.73 -18.28 -3.96
N GLU A 28 1.20 -17.45 -4.84
CA GLU A 28 1.57 -17.33 -6.25
C GLU A 28 2.79 -16.41 -6.47
N VAL A 29 3.17 -15.61 -5.45
CA VAL A 29 4.07 -14.46 -5.63
C VAL A 29 5.20 -14.48 -4.60
N ARG A 30 6.40 -14.11 -5.03
CA ARG A 30 7.50 -13.63 -4.19
C ARG A 30 7.73 -12.15 -4.49
N LEU A 31 7.67 -11.30 -3.44
CA LEU A 31 7.73 -9.85 -3.60
C LEU A 31 9.11 -9.29 -3.32
N PHE A 32 9.51 -8.34 -4.18
CA PHE A 32 10.69 -7.51 -4.04
C PHE A 32 10.30 -6.05 -4.13
N GLY A 33 10.88 -5.20 -3.29
CA GLY A 33 10.77 -3.76 -3.38
C GLY A 33 12.03 -3.15 -3.98
N ALA A 34 11.90 -2.13 -4.81
CA ALA A 34 13.03 -1.33 -5.26
C ALA A 34 12.71 0.17 -5.27
N GLY A 35 13.74 0.99 -5.21
CA GLY A 35 13.65 2.46 -5.27
C GLY A 35 14.94 3.13 -4.90
N GLN A 36 14.94 4.47 -4.86
CA GLN A 36 16.14 5.24 -4.55
C GLN A 36 16.69 4.90 -3.17
N ASP A 37 18.00 5.05 -3.01
CA ASP A 37 18.72 4.86 -1.75
C ASP A 37 18.54 6.07 -0.81
N ILE A 38 17.28 6.35 -0.49
CA ILE A 38 16.85 7.40 0.43
C ILE A 38 15.99 6.81 1.54
N SER A 39 15.79 7.56 2.62
CA SER A 39 14.90 7.14 3.71
C SER A 39 13.46 7.01 3.19
N ASN A 40 12.91 5.81 3.25
CA ASN A 40 11.52 5.53 2.92
C ASN A 40 11.03 4.27 3.64
N HIS A 41 9.71 4.13 3.80
CA HIS A 41 9.09 3.05 4.54
C HIS A 41 9.19 1.67 3.86
N ALA A 42 9.45 1.60 2.55
CA ALA A 42 9.55 0.31 1.86
C ALA A 42 10.69 -0.55 2.39
N ARG A 43 11.78 0.07 2.84
CA ARG A 43 12.90 -0.61 3.49
C ARG A 43 12.50 -1.36 4.77
N PHE A 44 11.38 -0.96 5.37
CA PHE A 44 10.83 -1.53 6.60
C PHE A 44 9.62 -2.44 6.34
N ALA A 45 9.01 -2.36 5.17
CA ALA A 45 7.78 -3.05 4.85
C ALA A 45 8.00 -4.27 3.94
N TYR A 46 8.89 -4.16 2.95
CA TYR A 46 9.16 -5.26 2.02
C TYR A 46 10.14 -6.27 2.60
N PRO A 47 9.95 -7.58 2.33
CA PRO A 47 10.89 -8.62 2.77
C PRO A 47 12.30 -8.40 2.23
N GLU A 48 12.40 -7.96 0.97
CA GLU A 48 13.65 -7.61 0.31
C GLU A 48 13.50 -6.26 -0.40
N TYR A 49 14.44 -5.31 -0.13
CA TYR A 49 14.47 -4.00 -0.77
C TYR A 49 15.81 -3.76 -1.44
N HIS A 50 15.78 -3.35 -2.70
CA HIS A 50 16.96 -3.12 -3.53
C HIS A 50 17.06 -1.65 -3.95
N PRO A 51 18.20 -0.98 -3.69
CA PRO A 51 18.44 0.36 -4.18
C PRO A 51 18.50 0.36 -5.72
N LEU A 52 17.80 1.32 -6.32
CA LEU A 52 17.86 1.65 -7.75
C LEU A 52 17.95 3.17 -7.93
N PRO A 53 18.66 3.67 -8.94
CA PRO A 53 18.66 5.08 -9.25
C PRO A 53 17.28 5.57 -9.69
N SER A 54 17.07 6.89 -9.63
CA SER A 54 15.89 7.52 -10.20
C SER A 54 15.82 7.30 -11.71
N ILE A 55 14.61 7.20 -12.28
CA ILE A 55 14.40 7.15 -13.74
C ILE A 55 14.93 8.39 -14.49
N HIS A 56 15.28 9.45 -13.77
CA HIS A 56 15.89 10.67 -14.31
C HIS A 56 17.42 10.66 -14.28
N GLU A 57 18.03 9.65 -13.66
CA GLU A 57 19.47 9.48 -13.60
C GLU A 57 19.99 8.67 -14.80
N ALA A 58 21.19 8.97 -15.26
CA ALA A 58 21.81 8.21 -16.33
C ALA A 58 22.07 6.75 -15.87
N GLY A 59 21.85 5.79 -16.76
CA GLY A 59 22.11 4.38 -16.49
C GLY A 59 21.02 3.68 -15.65
N TRP A 60 19.92 4.35 -15.29
CA TRP A 60 18.86 3.74 -14.48
C TRP A 60 18.29 2.44 -15.08
N LEU A 61 18.18 2.40 -16.42
CA LEU A 61 17.62 1.25 -17.11
C LEU A 61 18.54 0.02 -17.02
N GLU A 62 19.83 0.22 -17.19
CA GLU A 62 20.83 -0.82 -17.05
C GLU A 62 20.82 -1.43 -15.65
N HIS A 63 20.78 -0.61 -14.61
CA HIS A 63 20.68 -1.08 -13.23
C HIS A 63 19.38 -1.87 -12.98
N LEU A 64 18.25 -1.42 -13.53
CA LEU A 64 16.99 -2.16 -13.44
C LEU A 64 17.07 -3.50 -14.16
N VAL A 65 17.61 -3.54 -15.37
CA VAL A 65 17.79 -4.76 -16.17
C VAL A 65 18.68 -5.76 -15.44
N ASP A 66 19.80 -5.32 -14.86
CA ASP A 66 20.70 -6.16 -14.11
C ASP A 66 20.05 -6.71 -12.83
N LEU A 67 19.28 -5.87 -12.13
CA LEU A 67 18.49 -6.31 -10.97
C LEU A 67 17.47 -7.37 -11.37
N CYS A 68 16.73 -7.17 -12.47
CA CYS A 68 15.75 -8.12 -12.97
C CYS A 68 16.39 -9.47 -13.32
N ARG A 69 17.56 -9.47 -13.96
CA ARG A 69 18.29 -10.71 -14.29
C ARG A 69 18.77 -11.44 -13.03
N ARG A 70 19.38 -10.70 -12.10
CA ARG A 70 19.92 -11.26 -10.84
C ARG A 70 18.87 -11.90 -9.96
N LEU A 71 17.67 -11.30 -9.90
CA LEU A 71 16.57 -11.77 -9.07
C LEU A 71 15.55 -12.61 -9.85
N GLU A 72 15.79 -12.87 -11.14
CA GLU A 72 14.86 -13.60 -12.02
C GLU A 72 13.44 -13.03 -11.96
N ILE A 73 13.32 -11.68 -12.08
CA ILE A 73 12.03 -10.99 -11.99
C ILE A 73 11.16 -11.34 -13.18
N ASP A 74 9.95 -11.82 -12.93
CA ASP A 74 8.93 -12.09 -13.94
C ASP A 74 8.11 -10.86 -14.28
N TYR A 75 7.71 -10.08 -13.24
CA TYR A 75 6.81 -8.93 -13.37
C TYR A 75 7.31 -7.71 -12.61
N ILE A 76 7.08 -6.53 -13.19
CA ILE A 76 7.35 -5.24 -12.54
C ILE A 76 6.05 -4.47 -12.41
N PHE A 77 5.69 -4.05 -11.19
CA PHE A 77 4.62 -3.09 -10.93
C PHE A 77 5.18 -1.69 -10.82
N PRO A 78 4.89 -0.80 -11.77
CA PRO A 78 5.19 0.63 -11.64
C PRO A 78 4.25 1.25 -10.60
N ALA A 79 4.83 1.88 -9.57
CA ALA A 79 4.08 2.49 -8.48
C ALA A 79 4.15 4.03 -8.47
N HIS A 80 4.37 4.64 -9.63
CA HIS A 80 4.44 6.09 -9.85
C HIS A 80 4.12 6.44 -11.30
N ASP A 81 3.49 7.61 -11.53
CA ASP A 81 2.99 7.99 -12.86
C ASP A 81 4.11 8.19 -13.91
N ASP A 82 5.27 8.76 -13.52
CA ASP A 82 6.40 8.90 -14.44
C ASP A 82 7.10 7.56 -14.70
N VAL A 83 7.15 6.71 -13.68
CA VAL A 83 7.77 5.38 -13.78
C VAL A 83 6.99 4.47 -14.73
N ILE A 84 5.64 4.52 -14.69
CA ILE A 84 4.86 3.70 -15.64
C ILE A 84 5.10 4.11 -17.09
N VAL A 85 5.22 5.42 -17.36
CA VAL A 85 5.57 5.90 -18.71
C VAL A 85 6.97 5.44 -19.10
N ALA A 86 7.97 5.63 -18.22
CA ALA A 86 9.34 5.23 -18.49
C ALA A 86 9.46 3.74 -18.79
N LEU A 87 8.89 2.89 -17.91
CA LEU A 87 8.97 1.43 -18.05
C LEU A 87 8.18 0.91 -19.25
N SER A 88 6.96 1.39 -19.48
CA SER A 88 6.15 0.97 -20.62
C SER A 88 6.80 1.30 -21.97
N CYS A 89 7.51 2.43 -22.06
CA CYS A 89 8.27 2.80 -23.25
C CYS A 89 9.54 1.96 -23.47
N GLN A 90 10.10 1.41 -22.41
CA GLN A 90 11.34 0.61 -22.45
C GLN A 90 11.09 -0.91 -22.33
N GLN A 91 9.85 -1.37 -22.44
CA GLN A 91 9.47 -2.78 -22.27
C GLN A 91 10.33 -3.73 -23.10
N ALA A 92 10.71 -3.35 -24.33
CA ALA A 92 11.50 -4.19 -25.20
C ALA A 92 12.94 -4.47 -24.68
N HIS A 93 13.46 -3.62 -23.79
CA HIS A 93 14.79 -3.72 -23.20
C HIS A 93 14.79 -4.36 -21.81
N ILE A 94 13.61 -4.52 -21.21
CA ILE A 94 13.44 -5.05 -19.84
C ILE A 94 13.14 -6.56 -19.93
N PRO A 95 13.91 -7.44 -19.27
CA PRO A 95 13.69 -8.89 -19.34
C PRO A 95 12.41 -9.34 -18.61
N ALA A 96 11.88 -8.53 -17.70
CA ALA A 96 10.63 -8.76 -16.98
C ALA A 96 9.45 -8.10 -17.69
N ARG A 97 8.24 -8.59 -17.45
CA ARG A 97 7.02 -7.94 -17.97
C ARG A 97 6.58 -6.79 -17.08
N VAL A 98 6.42 -5.62 -17.66
CA VAL A 98 5.89 -4.44 -16.97
C VAL A 98 4.36 -4.52 -16.96
N ILE A 99 3.79 -4.56 -15.76
CA ILE A 99 2.33 -4.54 -15.58
C ILE A 99 1.83 -3.12 -15.86
N SER A 100 1.40 -2.89 -17.08
CA SER A 100 0.92 -1.60 -17.55
C SER A 100 -0.03 -1.73 -18.73
N SER A 101 -0.81 -0.68 -18.99
CA SER A 101 -1.49 -0.47 -20.26
C SER A 101 -0.47 -0.17 -21.37
N PRO A 102 -0.88 -0.15 -22.67
CA PRO A 102 0.01 0.20 -23.76
C PRO A 102 0.72 1.54 -23.55
N ALA A 103 1.98 1.66 -23.99
CA ALA A 103 2.81 2.85 -23.77
C ALA A 103 2.13 4.16 -24.24
N GLU A 104 1.40 4.11 -25.35
CA GLU A 104 0.67 5.29 -25.86
C GLU A 104 -0.49 5.71 -24.93
N ALA A 105 -1.17 4.76 -24.29
CA ALA A 105 -2.16 5.06 -23.26
C ALA A 105 -1.48 5.70 -22.03
N CYS A 106 -0.35 5.14 -21.57
CA CYS A 106 0.43 5.70 -20.46
C CYS A 106 0.91 7.14 -20.74
N LYS A 107 1.41 7.42 -21.95
CA LYS A 107 1.81 8.77 -22.37
C LYS A 107 0.63 9.75 -22.42
N THR A 108 -0.48 9.31 -23.01
CA THR A 108 -1.69 10.14 -23.14
C THR A 108 -2.23 10.51 -21.76
N THR A 109 -2.40 9.53 -20.89
CA THR A 109 -2.98 9.75 -19.55
C THR A 109 -2.07 10.52 -18.61
N ARG A 110 -0.76 10.57 -18.87
CA ARG A 110 0.19 11.40 -18.12
C ARG A 110 0.01 12.89 -18.33
N SER A 111 -0.56 13.31 -19.47
CA SER A 111 -0.90 14.70 -19.79
C SER A 111 -2.41 14.90 -19.68
N LYS A 112 -2.84 15.83 -18.83
CA LYS A 112 -4.26 16.20 -18.70
C LYS A 112 -4.82 16.81 -19.99
N ALA A 113 -4.04 17.66 -20.63
CA ALA A 113 -4.44 18.28 -21.90
C ALA A 113 -4.63 17.23 -23.00
N LEU A 114 -3.71 16.26 -23.15
CA LEU A 114 -3.86 15.16 -24.11
C LEU A 114 -5.07 14.27 -23.77
N THR A 115 -5.24 13.95 -22.48
CA THR A 115 -6.39 13.18 -22.01
C THR A 115 -7.72 13.85 -22.35
N TYR A 116 -7.84 15.15 -22.07
CA TYR A 116 -9.07 15.91 -22.35
C TYR A 116 -9.35 16.05 -23.84
N ARG A 117 -8.32 16.34 -24.65
CA ARG A 117 -8.46 16.39 -26.11
C ARG A 117 -8.88 15.04 -26.70
N LYS A 118 -8.30 13.93 -26.19
CA LYS A 118 -8.60 12.57 -26.66
C LYS A 118 -10.00 12.11 -26.29
N LEU A 119 -10.44 12.41 -25.07
CA LEU A 119 -11.67 11.87 -24.48
C LEU A 119 -12.85 12.85 -24.53
N GLY A 120 -12.65 14.12 -24.82
CA GLY A 120 -13.67 15.16 -24.70
C GLY A 120 -14.90 15.00 -25.61
N SER A 121 -14.78 14.23 -26.70
CA SER A 121 -15.93 13.86 -27.53
C SER A 121 -16.73 12.66 -27.02
N LEU A 122 -16.18 11.91 -26.07
CA LEU A 122 -16.75 10.66 -25.55
C LEU A 122 -17.30 10.78 -24.13
N VAL A 123 -16.62 11.61 -23.33
CA VAL A 123 -16.97 11.87 -21.92
C VAL A 123 -16.79 13.36 -21.63
N ARG A 124 -17.59 13.91 -20.71
CA ARG A 124 -17.39 15.29 -20.27
C ARG A 124 -16.02 15.43 -19.62
N VAL A 125 -15.26 16.42 -20.07
CA VAL A 125 -13.99 16.87 -19.51
C VAL A 125 -14.09 18.35 -19.14
N PRO A 126 -13.23 18.89 -18.26
CA PRO A 126 -13.16 20.33 -18.04
C PRO A 126 -12.81 21.06 -19.34
N ILE A 127 -13.46 22.18 -19.61
CA ILE A 127 -13.13 23.05 -20.76
C ILE A 127 -11.70 23.52 -20.59
N LEU A 128 -10.88 23.34 -21.65
CA LEU A 128 -9.53 23.90 -21.72
C LEU A 128 -9.56 25.27 -22.40
N TYR A 129 -8.79 26.21 -21.86
CA TYR A 129 -8.54 27.51 -22.44
C TYR A 129 -7.07 27.58 -22.82
N ASP A 130 -6.78 27.75 -24.13
CA ASP A 130 -5.40 27.77 -24.63
C ASP A 130 -4.68 29.07 -24.26
N THR A 131 -5.44 30.17 -24.08
CA THR A 131 -4.91 31.48 -23.70
C THR A 131 -5.78 32.15 -22.62
N PRO A 132 -5.22 33.06 -21.81
CA PRO A 132 -6.00 33.87 -20.87
C PRO A 132 -7.16 34.64 -21.45
N ASP A 133 -7.07 35.02 -22.74
CA ASP A 133 -8.10 35.79 -23.45
C ASP A 133 -9.32 34.97 -23.83
N GLN A 134 -9.20 33.65 -23.84
CA GLN A 134 -10.30 32.73 -24.09
C GLN A 134 -11.15 32.43 -22.82
N VAL A 135 -10.70 32.89 -21.67
CA VAL A 135 -11.43 32.66 -20.40
C VAL A 135 -12.68 33.57 -20.37
N PRO A 136 -13.90 32.98 -20.40
CA PRO A 136 -15.14 33.77 -20.50
C PRO A 136 -15.54 34.39 -19.16
N GLY A 137 -15.00 33.90 -18.05
CA GLY A 137 -15.33 34.35 -16.70
C GLY A 137 -14.59 33.54 -15.64
N PHE A 138 -14.72 33.97 -14.39
CA PHE A 138 -14.05 33.39 -13.25
C PHE A 138 -15.07 32.76 -12.26
N PRO A 139 -14.66 31.79 -11.42
CA PRO A 139 -13.30 31.26 -11.27
C PRO A 139 -12.91 30.26 -12.36
N VAL A 140 -11.59 30.17 -12.62
CA VAL A 140 -10.99 29.09 -13.40
C VAL A 140 -9.90 28.38 -12.59
N LEU A 141 -9.43 27.23 -13.08
CA LEU A 141 -8.38 26.46 -12.44
C LEU A 141 -7.10 26.50 -13.29
N VAL A 142 -5.97 26.82 -12.66
CA VAL A 142 -4.63 26.68 -13.23
C VAL A 142 -3.95 25.50 -12.56
N LYS A 143 -3.40 24.59 -13.34
CA LYS A 143 -2.69 23.40 -12.83
C LYS A 143 -1.61 22.93 -13.80
N PRO A 144 -0.56 22.23 -13.33
CA PRO A 144 0.40 21.60 -14.24
C PRO A 144 -0.30 20.58 -15.16
N ASP A 145 0.08 20.53 -16.41
CA ASP A 145 -0.40 19.50 -17.36
C ASP A 145 0.00 18.11 -16.84
N ARG A 146 1.24 17.97 -16.42
CA ARG A 146 1.79 16.76 -15.79
C ARG A 146 2.04 17.03 -14.31
N GLY A 147 1.28 16.41 -13.44
CA GLY A 147 1.37 16.61 -12.00
C GLY A 147 0.56 15.57 -11.25
N GLN A 148 0.82 15.47 -9.95
CA GLN A 148 0.12 14.56 -9.02
C GLN A 148 -0.02 15.24 -7.65
N GLY A 149 -0.88 14.70 -6.80
CA GLY A 149 -1.00 15.16 -5.43
C GLY A 149 -1.51 16.59 -5.27
N SER A 150 -2.24 17.13 -6.24
CA SER A 150 -2.72 18.53 -6.27
C SER A 150 -1.62 19.60 -6.17
N PHE A 151 -0.34 19.21 -6.38
CA PHE A 151 0.76 20.17 -6.38
C PHE A 151 0.61 21.15 -7.54
N GLY A 152 0.78 22.45 -7.26
CA GLY A 152 0.67 23.52 -8.27
C GLY A 152 -0.75 23.82 -8.75
N VAL A 153 -1.78 23.21 -8.19
CA VAL A 153 -3.18 23.49 -8.52
C VAL A 153 -3.62 24.78 -7.83
N ARG A 154 -4.13 25.75 -8.62
CA ARG A 154 -4.61 27.06 -8.13
C ARG A 154 -5.98 27.38 -8.70
N ARG A 155 -6.94 27.67 -7.84
CA ARG A 155 -8.15 28.38 -8.21
C ARG A 155 -7.78 29.86 -8.34
N VAL A 156 -8.24 30.48 -9.40
CA VAL A 156 -8.03 31.90 -9.66
C VAL A 156 -9.36 32.57 -9.92
N ASP A 157 -9.58 33.72 -9.28
CA ASP A 157 -10.88 34.39 -9.24
C ASP A 157 -10.89 35.67 -10.10
N ASN A 158 -9.74 36.03 -10.75
CA ASN A 158 -9.63 37.17 -11.63
C ASN A 158 -8.42 37.02 -12.59
N ARG A 159 -8.30 37.95 -13.56
CA ARG A 159 -7.27 37.92 -14.60
C ARG A 159 -5.85 38.13 -14.06
N GLU A 160 -5.69 38.97 -13.05
CA GLU A 160 -4.36 39.26 -12.46
C GLU A 160 -3.82 38.00 -11.77
N GLU A 161 -4.64 37.33 -11.00
CA GLU A 161 -4.31 36.03 -10.38
C GLU A 161 -3.99 34.97 -11.43
N LEU A 162 -4.73 34.96 -12.56
CA LEU A 162 -4.50 34.02 -13.65
C LEU A 162 -3.09 34.20 -14.23
N LEU A 163 -2.70 35.42 -14.55
CA LEU A 163 -1.37 35.72 -15.10
C LEU A 163 -0.26 35.39 -14.09
N SER A 164 -0.46 35.72 -12.82
CA SER A 164 0.45 35.35 -11.74
C SER A 164 0.59 33.83 -11.60
N ALA A 165 -0.52 33.07 -11.64
CA ALA A 165 -0.50 31.62 -11.56
C ALA A 165 0.23 30.97 -12.73
N LEU A 166 0.02 31.47 -13.95
CA LEU A 166 0.70 30.96 -15.15
C LEU A 166 2.21 31.18 -15.13
N SER A 167 2.67 32.29 -14.56
CA SER A 167 4.12 32.54 -14.43
C SER A 167 4.77 31.65 -13.32
N ALA A 168 4.00 31.17 -12.35
CA ALA A 168 4.49 30.40 -11.21
C ALA A 168 4.39 28.88 -11.38
N VAL A 169 3.53 28.39 -12.30
CA VAL A 169 3.28 26.96 -12.51
C VAL A 169 3.87 26.54 -13.86
N PRO A 170 4.94 25.71 -13.87
CA PRO A 170 5.50 25.18 -15.11
C PRO A 170 4.49 24.33 -15.89
N ASP A 171 4.52 24.44 -17.22
CA ASP A 171 3.64 23.69 -18.14
C ASP A 171 2.16 23.73 -17.72
N ALA A 172 1.70 24.91 -17.26
CA ALA A 172 0.36 25.09 -16.75
C ALA A 172 -0.70 24.99 -17.85
N ILE A 173 -1.82 24.36 -17.54
CA ILE A 173 -3.06 24.43 -18.29
C ILE A 173 -4.08 25.28 -17.55
N ILE A 174 -4.89 26.01 -18.30
CA ILE A 174 -6.05 26.74 -17.79
C ILE A 174 -7.29 25.90 -18.08
N CYS A 175 -8.09 25.62 -17.09
CA CYS A 175 -9.31 24.85 -17.30
C CYS A 175 -10.48 25.32 -16.44
N GLU A 176 -11.67 24.89 -16.83
CA GLU A 176 -12.92 25.07 -16.08
C GLU A 176 -12.75 24.70 -14.60
N TYR A 177 -13.26 25.56 -13.72
CA TYR A 177 -13.35 25.25 -12.29
C TYR A 177 -14.59 24.38 -12.01
N LEU A 178 -14.39 23.24 -11.38
CA LEU A 178 -15.46 22.32 -10.99
C LEU A 178 -15.67 22.41 -9.47
N PRO A 179 -16.82 22.89 -8.97
CA PRO A 179 -17.02 23.16 -7.54
C PRO A 179 -17.43 21.95 -6.71
N GLY A 180 -17.94 20.91 -7.33
CA GLY A 180 -18.64 19.82 -6.63
C GLY A 180 -17.77 18.73 -6.08
N GLU A 181 -18.41 17.65 -5.67
CA GLU A 181 -17.77 16.47 -5.08
C GLU A 181 -16.84 15.73 -6.06
N GLU A 182 -15.80 15.12 -5.50
CA GLU A 182 -14.78 14.40 -6.24
C GLU A 182 -14.83 12.91 -5.93
N TYR A 183 -14.74 12.12 -6.98
CA TYR A 183 -14.78 10.66 -6.92
C TYR A 183 -13.56 10.06 -7.61
N THR A 184 -13.17 8.87 -7.16
CA THR A 184 -12.27 8.00 -7.90
C THR A 184 -13.03 6.75 -8.29
N VAL A 185 -12.89 6.31 -9.53
CA VAL A 185 -13.44 5.05 -10.03
C VAL A 185 -12.29 4.08 -10.24
N ASP A 186 -12.26 3.03 -9.43
CA ASP A 186 -11.29 1.94 -9.58
C ASP A 186 -11.80 0.95 -10.62
N CYS A 187 -10.95 0.58 -11.58
CA CYS A 187 -11.30 -0.24 -12.72
C CYS A 187 -10.35 -1.41 -12.90
N PHE A 188 -10.87 -2.47 -13.48
CA PHE A 188 -10.08 -3.57 -14.00
C PHE A 188 -10.58 -3.97 -15.38
N SER A 189 -9.65 -4.06 -16.35
CA SER A 189 -9.96 -4.45 -17.72
C SER A 189 -9.15 -5.65 -18.17
N ASP A 190 -9.85 -6.57 -18.83
CA ASP A 190 -9.27 -7.69 -19.56
C ASP A 190 -9.08 -7.28 -21.03
N ARG A 191 -7.99 -7.69 -21.66
CA ARG A 191 -7.66 -7.30 -23.04
C ARG A 191 -8.65 -7.79 -24.11
N GLU A 192 -9.42 -8.84 -23.82
CA GLU A 192 -10.35 -9.45 -24.76
C GLU A 192 -11.81 -9.07 -24.44
N ARG A 193 -12.15 -8.95 -23.16
CA ARG A 193 -13.54 -8.75 -22.71
C ARG A 193 -13.85 -7.32 -22.26
N GLY A 194 -12.84 -6.44 -22.26
CA GLY A 194 -13.01 -5.05 -21.82
C GLY A 194 -13.11 -4.88 -20.32
N VAL A 195 -13.95 -3.97 -19.85
CA VAL A 195 -14.07 -3.63 -18.42
C VAL A 195 -14.81 -4.73 -17.68
N LEU A 196 -14.11 -5.40 -16.75
CA LEU A 196 -14.67 -6.44 -15.87
C LEU A 196 -15.12 -5.90 -14.51
N PHE A 197 -14.58 -4.77 -14.09
CA PHE A 197 -14.92 -4.12 -12.83
C PHE A 197 -14.76 -2.61 -12.98
N ALA A 198 -15.75 -1.86 -12.48
CA ALA A 198 -15.70 -0.41 -12.32
C ALA A 198 -16.60 -0.01 -11.16
N ARG A 199 -16.05 0.56 -10.11
CA ARG A 199 -16.82 1.06 -8.95
C ARG A 199 -16.22 2.35 -8.42
N ALA A 200 -17.10 3.29 -8.08
CA ALA A 200 -16.70 4.59 -7.56
C ALA A 200 -16.49 4.56 -6.05
N ARG A 201 -15.67 5.50 -5.60
CA ARG A 201 -15.51 5.86 -4.19
C ARG A 201 -15.42 7.37 -4.06
N SER A 202 -16.08 7.94 -3.06
CA SER A 202 -16.01 9.37 -2.73
C SER A 202 -14.65 9.69 -2.08
N ARG A 203 -14.15 10.90 -2.28
CA ARG A 203 -12.90 11.40 -1.66
C ARG A 203 -13.28 12.36 -0.51
N ARG A 204 -13.68 11.82 0.64
CA ARG A 204 -14.19 12.60 1.76
C ARG A 204 -13.13 13.47 2.44
N ARG A 205 -11.93 12.94 2.61
CA ARG A 205 -10.80 13.69 3.17
C ARG A 205 -9.56 13.48 2.29
N ILE A 206 -8.99 14.60 1.88
CA ILE A 206 -7.79 14.63 1.02
C ILE A 206 -6.66 15.30 1.82
N ARG A 207 -5.47 14.72 1.81
CA ARG A 207 -4.27 15.28 2.39
C ARG A 207 -3.13 15.18 1.39
N ASN A 208 -2.54 16.31 1.02
CA ASN A 208 -1.49 16.39 -0.01
C ASN A 208 -1.90 15.70 -1.34
N GLY A 209 -3.17 15.91 -1.76
CA GLY A 209 -3.72 15.29 -2.96
C GLY A 209 -4.06 13.80 -2.87
N ILE A 210 -3.74 13.14 -1.74
CA ILE A 210 -4.02 11.74 -1.50
C ILE A 210 -5.35 11.61 -0.76
N SER A 211 -6.24 10.72 -1.24
CA SER A 211 -7.45 10.37 -0.51
C SER A 211 -7.08 9.56 0.72
N VAL A 212 -7.25 10.15 1.90
CA VAL A 212 -6.97 9.50 3.19
C VAL A 212 -8.23 8.97 3.87
N ASN A 213 -9.42 9.47 3.48
CA ASN A 213 -10.70 8.86 3.83
C ASN A 213 -11.56 8.75 2.57
N THR A 214 -12.13 7.57 2.34
CA THR A 214 -12.92 7.27 1.16
C THR A 214 -14.01 6.24 1.49
N VAL A 215 -15.15 6.36 0.82
CA VAL A 215 -16.30 5.46 0.97
C VAL A 215 -16.72 4.96 -0.40
N SER A 216 -17.00 3.68 -0.53
CA SER A 216 -17.57 3.14 -1.77
C SER A 216 -18.94 3.78 -2.03
N VAL A 217 -19.19 4.16 -3.28
CA VAL A 217 -20.46 4.76 -3.72
C VAL A 217 -20.87 4.18 -5.06
N ASP A 218 -22.16 4.06 -5.27
CA ASP A 218 -22.69 3.63 -6.55
C ASP A 218 -23.11 4.86 -7.37
N LEU A 219 -22.62 4.94 -8.60
CA LEU A 219 -22.93 5.98 -9.57
C LEU A 219 -23.32 5.30 -10.87
N ASP A 220 -24.58 5.46 -11.30
CA ASP A 220 -25.15 4.77 -12.46
C ASP A 220 -24.36 4.98 -13.76
N GLN A 221 -23.69 6.10 -13.89
CA GLN A 221 -22.92 6.45 -15.09
C GLN A 221 -21.55 5.75 -15.16
N VAL A 222 -21.05 5.20 -14.07
CA VAL A 222 -19.68 4.66 -13.97
C VAL A 222 -19.39 3.54 -14.97
N PRO A 223 -20.26 2.51 -15.15
CA PRO A 223 -19.97 1.44 -16.10
C PRO A 223 -19.82 1.96 -17.55
N VAL A 224 -20.67 2.89 -17.95
CA VAL A 224 -20.65 3.48 -19.31
C VAL A 224 -19.42 4.35 -19.51
N LEU A 225 -19.06 5.18 -18.52
CA LEU A 225 -17.87 6.02 -18.58
C LEU A 225 -16.59 5.18 -18.62
N ALA A 226 -16.50 4.15 -17.77
CA ALA A 226 -15.37 3.24 -17.75
C ALA A 226 -15.18 2.52 -19.10
N GLN A 227 -16.25 2.02 -19.71
CA GLN A 227 -16.18 1.34 -21.01
C GLN A 227 -15.70 2.32 -22.10
N ARG A 228 -16.26 3.52 -22.18
CA ARG A 228 -15.85 4.53 -23.18
C ARG A 228 -14.37 4.93 -23.07
N ILE A 229 -13.88 5.11 -21.83
CA ILE A 229 -12.48 5.43 -21.55
C ILE A 229 -11.57 4.27 -21.94
N HIS A 230 -11.98 3.02 -21.55
CA HIS A 230 -11.26 1.82 -21.93
C HIS A 230 -11.12 1.67 -23.44
N ASP A 231 -12.23 1.79 -24.19
CA ASP A 231 -12.25 1.60 -25.65
C ASP A 231 -11.37 2.64 -26.37
N ALA A 232 -11.37 3.88 -25.87
CA ALA A 232 -10.59 4.97 -26.48
C ALA A 232 -9.08 4.88 -26.22
N LEU A 233 -8.67 4.26 -25.10
CA LEU A 233 -7.28 4.20 -24.66
C LEU A 233 -6.66 2.79 -24.72
N GLY A 234 -7.47 1.74 -24.87
CA GLY A 234 -7.01 0.34 -24.84
C GLY A 234 -6.42 -0.04 -23.47
N LEU A 235 -7.06 0.39 -22.39
CA LEU A 235 -6.57 0.14 -21.03
C LEU A 235 -6.71 -1.33 -20.66
N ARG A 236 -5.76 -1.86 -19.88
CA ARG A 236 -5.78 -3.25 -19.41
C ARG A 236 -5.21 -3.39 -18.00
N GLY A 237 -5.53 -4.49 -17.33
CA GLY A 237 -5.21 -4.69 -15.95
C GLY A 237 -5.91 -3.67 -15.04
N ALA A 238 -5.26 -3.28 -13.96
CA ALA A 238 -5.77 -2.29 -13.03
C ALA A 238 -5.49 -0.85 -13.49
N TRP A 239 -6.51 -0.02 -13.44
CA TRP A 239 -6.44 1.40 -13.72
C TRP A 239 -7.53 2.14 -12.95
N PHE A 240 -7.47 3.46 -12.91
CA PHE A 240 -8.53 4.27 -12.31
C PHE A 240 -8.69 5.59 -13.06
N PHE A 241 -9.83 6.23 -12.83
CA PHE A 241 -10.05 7.61 -13.26
C PHE A 241 -10.72 8.42 -12.15
N GLN A 242 -10.58 9.72 -12.23
CA GLN A 242 -11.21 10.65 -11.29
C GLN A 242 -12.29 11.46 -11.97
N LEU A 243 -13.38 11.66 -11.23
CA LEU A 243 -14.52 12.47 -11.65
C LEU A 243 -14.73 13.60 -10.66
N LYS A 244 -15.22 14.71 -11.14
CA LYS A 244 -15.66 15.80 -10.29
C LYS A 244 -16.98 16.37 -10.80
N ARG A 245 -17.87 16.73 -9.90
CA ARG A 245 -19.17 17.30 -10.24
C ARG A 245 -19.01 18.77 -10.64
N ALA A 246 -19.50 19.11 -11.82
CA ALA A 246 -19.52 20.47 -12.34
C ALA A 246 -20.69 21.29 -11.74
N SER A 247 -20.72 22.57 -12.02
CA SER A 247 -21.79 23.48 -11.55
C SER A 247 -23.18 23.12 -12.08
N ASP A 248 -23.26 22.49 -13.25
CA ASP A 248 -24.48 21.95 -13.86
C ASP A 248 -24.91 20.58 -13.31
N GLY A 249 -24.19 20.05 -12.31
CA GLY A 249 -24.45 18.75 -11.71
C GLY A 249 -23.88 17.55 -12.48
N GLN A 250 -23.32 17.73 -13.67
CA GLN A 250 -22.72 16.65 -14.46
C GLN A 250 -21.35 16.26 -13.90
N LEU A 251 -21.00 14.98 -14.11
CA LEU A 251 -19.66 14.47 -13.77
C LEU A 251 -18.70 14.74 -14.91
N ALA A 252 -17.57 15.38 -14.64
CA ALA A 252 -16.50 15.63 -15.58
C ALA A 252 -15.24 14.85 -15.19
N LEU A 253 -14.56 14.27 -16.17
CA LEU A 253 -13.33 13.50 -16.01
C LEU A 253 -12.16 14.43 -15.68
N LEU A 254 -11.47 14.17 -14.56
CA LEU A 254 -10.29 14.95 -14.14
C LEU A 254 -8.97 14.34 -14.60
N GLU A 255 -8.84 13.03 -14.48
CA GLU A 255 -7.62 12.29 -14.85
C GLU A 255 -7.92 10.80 -15.05
N VAL A 256 -7.05 10.13 -15.79
CA VAL A 256 -6.99 8.67 -15.92
C VAL A 256 -5.58 8.22 -15.56
N ALA A 257 -5.44 7.17 -14.80
CA ALA A 257 -4.14 6.60 -14.44
C ALA A 257 -4.13 5.07 -14.65
N PRO A 258 -3.28 4.57 -15.55
CA PRO A 258 -3.22 3.14 -15.91
C PRO A 258 -2.36 2.34 -14.92
N ARG A 259 -2.62 2.47 -13.63
CA ARG A 259 -1.90 1.82 -12.52
C ARG A 259 -2.78 1.59 -11.31
N ILE A 260 -2.24 0.85 -10.37
CA ILE A 260 -2.82 0.69 -9.03
C ILE A 260 -2.93 2.05 -8.33
N ALA A 261 -4.06 2.30 -7.65
CA ALA A 261 -4.23 3.41 -6.73
C ALA A 261 -4.02 2.96 -5.28
N GLY A 262 -3.38 3.81 -4.47
CA GLY A 262 -3.12 3.48 -3.05
C GLY A 262 -4.39 3.20 -2.23
N ALA A 263 -5.55 3.72 -2.63
CA ALA A 263 -6.83 3.46 -1.97
C ALA A 263 -7.70 2.39 -2.67
N MET A 264 -7.17 1.63 -3.63
CA MET A 264 -7.81 0.42 -4.19
C MET A 264 -8.02 -0.66 -3.11
N ALA A 265 -7.37 -0.53 -1.95
CA ALA A 265 -7.66 -1.30 -0.74
C ALA A 265 -9.17 -1.37 -0.43
N THR A 266 -9.93 -0.30 -0.71
CA THR A 266 -11.39 -0.24 -0.51
C THR A 266 -12.11 -1.41 -1.21
N HIS A 267 -11.77 -1.67 -2.47
CA HIS A 267 -12.39 -2.76 -3.24
C HIS A 267 -11.61 -4.08 -3.12
N ARG A 268 -10.31 -4.04 -2.81
CA ARG A 268 -9.52 -5.26 -2.57
C ARG A 268 -10.07 -6.07 -1.40
N VAL A 269 -10.40 -5.42 -0.28
CA VAL A 269 -10.95 -6.13 0.90
C VAL A 269 -12.35 -6.70 0.64
N MET A 270 -13.01 -6.25 -0.44
CA MET A 270 -14.28 -6.79 -0.90
C MET A 270 -14.14 -7.90 -1.97
N GLY A 271 -12.91 -8.27 -2.35
CA GLY A 271 -12.64 -9.39 -3.25
C GLY A 271 -11.87 -9.05 -4.53
N VAL A 272 -11.63 -7.76 -4.85
CA VAL A 272 -10.96 -7.36 -6.10
C VAL A 272 -9.47 -7.18 -5.87
N ASN A 273 -8.69 -8.25 -5.89
CA ASN A 273 -7.23 -8.16 -5.77
C ASN A 273 -6.62 -7.67 -7.10
N PHE A 274 -6.63 -6.36 -7.31
CA PHE A 274 -6.19 -5.73 -8.55
C PHE A 274 -4.75 -6.13 -8.98
N PRO A 275 -3.74 -6.14 -8.10
CA PRO A 275 -2.41 -6.59 -8.48
C PRO A 275 -2.38 -8.06 -8.94
N LEU A 276 -3.00 -8.97 -8.21
CA LEU A 276 -3.01 -10.39 -8.57
C LEU A 276 -3.75 -10.64 -9.88
N LEU A 277 -4.91 -10.00 -10.05
CA LEU A 277 -5.68 -10.06 -11.30
C LEU A 277 -4.88 -9.51 -12.49
N SER A 278 -4.05 -8.45 -12.28
CA SER A 278 -3.21 -7.90 -13.34
C SER A 278 -2.10 -8.85 -13.78
N ILE A 279 -1.54 -9.64 -12.88
CA ILE A 279 -0.61 -10.73 -13.23
C ILE A 279 -1.33 -11.79 -14.07
N PHE A 280 -2.51 -12.22 -13.64
CA PHE A 280 -3.29 -13.24 -14.35
C PHE A 280 -3.77 -12.76 -15.73
N GLU A 281 -4.10 -11.46 -15.86
CA GLU A 281 -4.43 -10.84 -17.15
C GLU A 281 -3.23 -10.88 -18.10
N GLU A 282 -2.03 -10.56 -17.61
CA GLU A 282 -0.80 -10.61 -18.41
C GLU A 282 -0.46 -12.05 -18.85
N GLU A 283 -0.79 -13.03 -18.04
CA GLU A 283 -0.67 -14.47 -18.37
C GLU A 283 -1.80 -15.01 -19.25
N ARG A 284 -2.80 -14.17 -19.56
CA ARG A 284 -4.01 -14.55 -20.34
C ARG A 284 -4.81 -15.70 -19.70
N LEU A 285 -4.82 -15.74 -18.37
CA LEU A 285 -5.63 -16.72 -17.65
C LEU A 285 -7.12 -16.30 -17.70
N PRO A 286 -8.04 -17.26 -17.71
CA PRO A 286 -9.46 -16.95 -17.56
C PRO A 286 -9.71 -16.24 -16.23
N LEU A 287 -10.33 -15.06 -16.29
CA LEU A 287 -10.58 -14.23 -15.11
C LEU A 287 -12.07 -14.19 -14.77
N SER A 288 -12.36 -14.24 -13.48
CA SER A 288 -13.67 -13.88 -12.93
C SER A 288 -13.43 -13.07 -11.64
N ILE A 289 -14.31 -12.10 -11.40
CA ILE A 289 -14.25 -11.26 -10.22
C ILE A 289 -15.45 -11.60 -9.35
N LEU A 290 -15.17 -12.02 -8.11
CA LEU A 290 -16.17 -12.26 -7.09
C LEU A 290 -16.03 -11.20 -6.02
N THR A 291 -17.08 -10.42 -5.78
CA THR A 291 -17.12 -9.39 -4.75
C THR A 291 -18.08 -9.77 -3.64
N ASN A 292 -17.68 -9.51 -2.39
CA ASN A 292 -18.59 -9.58 -1.27
C ASN A 292 -19.49 -8.32 -1.24
N PRO A 293 -20.78 -8.44 -0.92
CA PRO A 293 -21.65 -7.27 -0.78
C PRO A 293 -21.33 -6.50 0.51
N GLY A 294 -21.60 -5.20 0.50
CA GLY A 294 -21.47 -4.33 1.65
C GLY A 294 -20.88 -2.96 1.33
N ASP A 295 -21.02 -2.05 2.27
CA ASP A 295 -20.44 -0.71 2.19
C ASP A 295 -19.11 -0.68 2.96
N ILE A 296 -18.13 -0.01 2.39
CA ILE A 296 -16.80 0.13 2.99
C ILE A 296 -16.43 1.59 3.10
N GLU A 297 -16.02 1.98 4.29
CA GLU A 297 -15.27 3.20 4.54
C GLU A 297 -13.82 2.84 4.86
N LEU A 298 -12.89 3.40 4.10
CA LEU A 298 -11.46 3.29 4.34
C LEU A 298 -10.95 4.59 4.92
N ASP A 299 -10.38 4.54 6.12
CA ASP A 299 -9.57 5.62 6.70
C ASP A 299 -8.11 5.20 6.79
N ARG A 300 -7.19 6.06 6.34
CA ARG A 300 -5.76 5.79 6.31
C ARG A 300 -5.05 6.58 7.40
N ALA A 301 -4.36 5.87 8.27
CA ALA A 301 -3.53 6.43 9.32
C ALA A 301 -2.06 6.06 9.11
N LEU A 302 -1.18 6.83 9.76
CA LEU A 302 0.24 6.49 9.83
C LEU A 302 0.41 5.26 10.74
N GLY A 303 1.26 4.33 10.31
CA GLY A 303 1.72 3.20 11.12
C GLY A 303 3.22 3.28 11.33
N ASN A 304 3.69 2.85 12.51
CA ASN A 304 5.10 2.80 12.81
C ASN A 304 5.76 1.57 12.19
N ARG A 305 7.04 1.69 11.90
CA ARG A 305 7.93 0.58 11.57
C ARG A 305 9.27 0.83 12.28
N TYR A 306 9.84 -0.24 12.83
CA TYR A 306 11.02 -0.14 13.65
C TYR A 306 12.18 -0.94 13.05
N TRP A 307 13.38 -0.38 13.14
CA TRP A 307 14.63 -1.13 13.05
C TRP A 307 15.21 -1.28 14.45
N HIS A 308 15.68 -2.48 14.80
CA HIS A 308 16.22 -2.72 16.12
C HIS A 308 17.32 -3.79 16.10
N THR A 309 18.15 -3.78 17.13
CA THR A 309 19.24 -4.74 17.33
C THR A 309 18.88 -5.89 18.28
N VAL A 310 17.63 -5.96 18.73
CA VAL A 310 17.18 -7.02 19.64
C VAL A 310 17.35 -8.39 18.97
N ARG A 311 18.07 -9.29 19.64
CA ARG A 311 18.28 -10.67 19.21
C ARG A 311 17.91 -11.58 20.37
N PHE A 312 17.19 -12.66 20.09
CA PHE A 312 16.82 -13.66 21.09
C PHE A 312 16.45 -14.97 20.39
N SER A 313 16.65 -16.09 21.10
CA SER A 313 16.24 -17.43 20.67
C SER A 313 15.04 -17.96 21.44
N THR A 314 14.77 -17.43 22.63
CA THR A 314 13.70 -17.89 23.52
C THR A 314 12.85 -16.71 23.98
N LEU A 315 11.54 -16.85 23.82
CA LEU A 315 10.52 -15.91 24.29
C LEU A 315 9.84 -16.50 25.54
N TYR A 316 9.93 -15.78 26.66
CA TYR A 316 9.10 -16.02 27.83
C TYR A 316 7.92 -15.04 27.84
N VAL A 317 6.71 -15.54 28.09
CA VAL A 317 5.49 -14.73 28.13
C VAL A 317 4.73 -15.02 29.43
N ASP A 318 4.29 -13.95 30.11
CA ASP A 318 3.34 -14.08 31.22
C ASP A 318 1.91 -14.27 30.72
N LEU A 319 1.01 -14.78 31.57
CA LEU A 319 -0.38 -15.07 31.23
C LEU A 319 -1.32 -13.94 31.63
N ASP A 320 -1.42 -13.68 32.94
CA ASP A 320 -2.43 -12.78 33.50
C ASP A 320 -2.04 -11.31 33.26
N ASP A 321 -2.99 -10.50 32.78
CA ASP A 321 -2.80 -9.10 32.41
C ASP A 321 -1.76 -8.86 31.29
N THR A 322 -1.17 -9.93 30.75
CA THR A 322 -0.23 -9.95 29.64
C THR A 322 -0.84 -10.62 28.40
N LEU A 323 -0.84 -11.97 28.37
CA LEU A 323 -1.43 -12.73 27.26
C LEU A 323 -2.96 -12.76 27.31
N VAL A 324 -3.51 -12.72 28.53
CA VAL A 324 -4.96 -12.59 28.77
C VAL A 324 -5.20 -11.31 29.58
N LEU A 325 -5.82 -10.33 28.96
CA LEU A 325 -6.10 -9.02 29.52
C LEU A 325 -7.62 -8.80 29.55
N ASP A 326 -8.19 -8.42 30.69
CA ASP A 326 -9.62 -8.17 30.87
C ASP A 326 -10.52 -9.33 30.39
N GLY A 327 -10.06 -10.57 30.56
CA GLY A 327 -10.78 -11.75 30.11
C GLY A 327 -10.78 -11.99 28.60
N GLN A 328 -9.91 -11.29 27.86
CA GLN A 328 -9.71 -11.44 26.42
C GLN A 328 -8.25 -11.76 26.10
N VAL A 329 -8.03 -12.48 25.00
CA VAL A 329 -6.68 -12.78 24.53
C VAL A 329 -6.07 -11.55 23.85
N ASN A 330 -4.86 -11.18 24.25
CA ASN A 330 -4.06 -10.15 23.58
C ASN A 330 -3.53 -10.68 22.24
N THR A 331 -4.20 -10.32 21.16
CA THR A 331 -3.90 -10.83 19.82
C THR A 331 -2.55 -10.37 19.28
N GLU A 332 -1.99 -9.24 19.76
CA GLU A 332 -0.66 -8.80 19.34
C GLU A 332 0.44 -9.69 19.93
N ILE A 333 0.28 -10.16 21.16
CA ILE A 333 1.21 -11.14 21.75
C ILE A 333 1.08 -12.50 21.04
N VAL A 334 -0.14 -12.93 20.71
CA VAL A 334 -0.35 -14.17 19.93
C VAL A 334 0.33 -14.07 18.56
N ARG A 335 0.24 -12.92 17.91
CA ARG A 335 0.94 -12.65 16.66
C ARG A 335 2.46 -12.79 16.81
N LEU A 336 3.04 -12.23 17.89
CA LEU A 336 4.47 -12.38 18.18
C LEU A 336 4.85 -13.84 18.46
N ILE A 337 4.03 -14.57 19.21
CA ILE A 337 4.24 -16.00 19.48
C ILE A 337 4.35 -16.78 18.16
N PHE A 338 3.38 -16.62 17.26
CA PHE A 338 3.45 -17.29 15.95
C PHE A 338 4.61 -16.81 15.08
N GLN A 339 5.00 -15.55 15.16
CA GLN A 339 6.21 -15.06 14.48
C GLN A 339 7.45 -15.78 15.02
N CYS A 340 7.59 -15.94 16.34
CA CYS A 340 8.68 -16.68 16.98
C CYS A 340 8.69 -18.16 16.54
N ILE A 341 7.54 -18.82 16.55
CA ILE A 341 7.39 -20.21 16.11
C ILE A 341 7.83 -20.37 14.65
N ASN A 342 7.39 -19.47 13.76
CA ASN A 342 7.75 -19.48 12.34
C ASN A 342 9.26 -19.26 12.10
N GLN A 343 9.93 -18.60 13.05
CA GLN A 343 11.39 -18.35 13.03
C GLN A 343 12.18 -19.47 13.74
N GLY A 344 11.53 -20.54 14.21
CA GLY A 344 12.18 -21.64 14.93
C GLY A 344 12.66 -21.28 16.34
N LYS A 345 12.12 -20.18 16.90
CA LYS A 345 12.43 -19.77 18.29
C LYS A 345 11.55 -20.53 19.28
N ARG A 346 12.06 -20.75 20.47
CA ARG A 346 11.29 -21.36 21.55
C ARG A 346 10.37 -20.35 22.20
N VAL A 347 9.18 -20.79 22.58
CA VAL A 347 8.18 -19.99 23.28
C VAL A 347 7.77 -20.69 24.56
N LYS A 348 7.94 -20.02 25.70
CA LYS A 348 7.64 -20.55 27.03
C LYS A 348 6.65 -19.65 27.77
N LEU A 349 5.65 -20.26 28.38
CA LEU A 349 4.76 -19.54 29.28
C LEU A 349 5.34 -19.60 30.71
N VAL A 350 5.38 -18.45 31.39
CA VAL A 350 5.80 -18.38 32.80
C VAL A 350 4.79 -17.56 33.60
N THR A 351 4.09 -18.17 34.54
CA THR A 351 2.98 -17.50 35.23
C THR A 351 2.85 -17.93 36.68
N ARG A 352 2.22 -17.05 37.51
CA ARG A 352 1.73 -17.38 38.88
C ARG A 352 0.21 -17.54 38.91
N HIS A 353 -0.40 -17.92 37.79
CA HIS A 353 -1.84 -18.11 37.69
C HIS A 353 -2.38 -18.98 38.83
N ARG A 354 -3.37 -18.46 39.57
CA ARG A 354 -3.88 -19.10 40.80
C ARG A 354 -4.98 -20.15 40.55
N ALA A 355 -5.64 -20.06 39.41
CA ALA A 355 -6.70 -20.98 39.03
C ALA A 355 -6.13 -22.21 38.29
N ASP A 356 -7.00 -23.11 37.86
CA ASP A 356 -6.61 -24.23 36.99
C ASP A 356 -6.04 -23.69 35.66
N LEU A 357 -4.72 -23.72 35.54
CA LEU A 357 -3.99 -23.24 34.39
C LEU A 357 -4.38 -24.00 33.10
N ALA A 358 -4.55 -25.34 33.23
CA ALA A 358 -4.91 -26.16 32.07
C ALA A 358 -6.34 -25.84 31.57
N ALA A 359 -7.27 -25.62 32.50
CA ALA A 359 -8.63 -25.16 32.16
C ALA A 359 -8.62 -23.75 31.57
N THR A 360 -7.78 -22.83 32.10
CA THR A 360 -7.62 -21.45 31.57
C THR A 360 -7.07 -21.46 30.14
N LEU A 361 -5.98 -22.18 29.89
CA LEU A 361 -5.40 -22.31 28.56
C LEU A 361 -6.39 -22.97 27.57
N ALA A 362 -7.21 -23.91 28.03
CA ALA A 362 -8.26 -24.49 27.19
C ALA A 362 -9.37 -23.50 26.87
N ARG A 363 -9.85 -22.74 27.86
CA ARG A 363 -10.89 -21.72 27.71
C ARG A 363 -10.51 -20.70 26.65
N TYR A 364 -9.28 -20.22 26.68
CA TYR A 364 -8.77 -19.22 25.75
C TYR A 364 -8.17 -19.80 24.46
N ARG A 365 -8.22 -21.14 24.28
CA ARG A 365 -7.65 -21.85 23.11
C ARG A 365 -6.15 -21.64 22.92
N LEU A 366 -5.40 -21.48 24.01
CA LEU A 366 -3.96 -21.24 24.01
C LEU A 366 -3.14 -22.53 24.15
N ARG A 367 -3.79 -23.69 24.24
CA ARG A 367 -3.11 -25.01 24.32
C ARG A 367 -2.26 -25.24 23.07
N GLY A 368 -1.05 -25.71 23.25
CA GLY A 368 -0.14 -26.06 22.14
C GLY A 368 0.62 -24.88 21.53
N LEU A 369 0.53 -23.67 22.10
CA LEU A 369 1.33 -22.51 21.66
C LEU A 369 2.75 -22.48 22.27
N PHE A 370 2.98 -23.24 23.32
CA PHE A 370 4.20 -23.14 24.12
C PHE A 370 4.98 -24.46 24.08
N ASP A 371 6.31 -24.33 23.93
CA ASP A 371 7.23 -25.47 24.08
C ASP A 371 7.31 -25.93 25.54
N GLU A 372 7.08 -24.98 26.48
CA GLU A 372 7.07 -25.27 27.92
C GLU A 372 6.08 -24.33 28.62
N VAL A 373 5.39 -24.86 29.63
CA VAL A 373 4.46 -24.12 30.50
C VAL A 373 4.96 -24.21 31.92
N ILE A 374 5.34 -23.09 32.52
CA ILE A 374 5.94 -23.01 33.85
C ILE A 374 4.97 -22.26 34.77
N GLN A 375 4.42 -22.97 35.72
CA GLN A 375 3.59 -22.40 36.79
C GLN A 375 4.40 -22.27 38.07
N LEU A 376 4.65 -21.02 38.50
CA LEU A 376 5.44 -20.69 39.67
C LEU A 376 4.55 -20.56 40.93
N ARG A 377 5.14 -20.79 42.10
CA ARG A 377 4.54 -20.40 43.36
C ARG A 377 4.61 -18.91 43.57
N GLU A 378 3.83 -18.40 44.53
CA GLU A 378 3.71 -16.95 44.79
C GLU A 378 5.03 -16.30 45.22
N ASP A 379 5.86 -17.01 45.95
CA ASP A 379 7.16 -16.57 46.45
C ASP A 379 8.35 -16.87 45.53
N GLU A 380 8.12 -17.52 44.42
CA GLU A 380 9.14 -17.94 43.48
C GLU A 380 9.42 -16.85 42.44
N PRO A 381 10.67 -16.28 42.33
CA PRO A 381 10.94 -15.24 41.36
C PRO A 381 10.94 -15.80 39.92
N LYS A 382 10.45 -15.03 38.94
CA LYS A 382 10.43 -15.48 37.54
C LYS A 382 11.84 -15.73 36.99
N SER A 383 12.85 -15.02 37.52
CA SER A 383 14.23 -15.27 37.14
C SER A 383 14.72 -16.69 37.48
N SER A 384 14.10 -17.39 38.43
CA SER A 384 14.54 -18.75 38.82
C SER A 384 14.42 -19.76 37.68
N CYS A 385 13.42 -19.61 36.82
CA CYS A 385 13.14 -20.53 35.71
C CYS A 385 13.70 -20.06 34.34
N ILE A 386 14.20 -18.84 34.24
CA ILE A 386 14.78 -18.30 33.00
C ILE A 386 16.28 -18.67 32.98
N THR A 387 16.63 -19.59 32.11
CA THR A 387 17.99 -20.16 32.04
C THR A 387 18.77 -19.74 30.79
N GLU A 388 18.11 -19.34 29.74
CA GLU A 388 18.74 -18.96 28.48
C GLU A 388 19.26 -17.51 28.51
N PRO A 389 20.55 -17.29 28.22
CA PRO A 389 21.14 -15.96 28.28
C PRO A 389 20.67 -15.02 27.17
N ASP A 390 20.15 -15.57 26.07
CA ASP A 390 19.62 -14.87 24.92
C ASP A 390 18.06 -14.93 24.86
N ALA A 391 17.43 -15.05 26.05
CA ALA A 391 15.98 -14.97 26.16
C ALA A 391 15.49 -13.53 26.25
N ILE A 392 14.18 -13.33 26.03
CA ILE A 392 13.45 -12.13 26.41
C ILE A 392 12.23 -12.51 27.25
N LEU A 393 11.75 -11.58 28.09
CA LEU A 393 10.52 -11.73 28.85
C LEU A 393 9.50 -10.66 28.42
N ILE A 394 8.25 -11.07 28.22
CA ILE A 394 7.08 -10.17 28.09
C ILE A 394 6.20 -10.35 29.32
N ASP A 395 5.93 -9.26 30.03
CA ASP A 395 5.22 -9.24 31.29
C ASP A 395 4.66 -7.84 31.54
N ASP A 396 3.42 -7.69 32.01
CA ASP A 396 2.82 -6.39 32.33
C ASP A 396 3.43 -5.76 33.60
N SER A 397 3.84 -6.60 34.57
CA SER A 397 4.36 -6.17 35.85
C SER A 397 5.77 -5.59 35.75
N PHE A 398 5.91 -4.31 36.06
CA PHE A 398 7.23 -3.68 36.12
C PHE A 398 8.15 -4.33 37.16
N ALA A 399 7.60 -4.79 38.28
CA ALA A 399 8.38 -5.42 39.33
C ALA A 399 9.03 -6.72 38.85
N GLU A 400 8.26 -7.57 38.11
CA GLU A 400 8.75 -8.81 37.53
C GLU A 400 9.81 -8.53 36.47
N ARG A 401 9.53 -7.62 35.54
CA ARG A 401 10.50 -7.24 34.51
C ARG A 401 11.80 -6.71 35.11
N SER A 402 11.72 -5.86 36.15
CA SER A 402 12.89 -5.29 36.82
C SER A 402 13.69 -6.37 37.57
N GLU A 403 13.02 -7.30 38.22
CA GLU A 403 13.66 -8.44 38.91
C GLU A 403 14.43 -9.32 37.94
N VAL A 404 13.76 -9.76 36.87
CA VAL A 404 14.36 -10.62 35.84
C VAL A 404 15.51 -9.90 35.12
N SER A 405 15.34 -8.63 34.72
CA SER A 405 16.39 -7.86 34.05
C SER A 405 17.64 -7.71 34.92
N LYS A 406 17.48 -7.43 36.21
CA LYS A 406 18.61 -7.27 37.15
C LYS A 406 19.31 -8.58 37.44
N THR A 407 18.54 -9.68 37.58
CA THR A 407 19.05 -10.98 37.98
C THR A 407 19.66 -11.75 36.83
N ARG A 408 19.06 -11.66 35.63
CA ARG A 408 19.46 -12.44 34.45
C ARG A 408 20.15 -11.64 33.35
N GLY A 409 20.05 -10.30 33.39
CA GLY A 409 20.65 -9.42 32.38
C GLY A 409 19.97 -9.50 30.99
N ILE A 410 18.79 -10.11 30.90
CA ILE A 410 18.03 -10.23 29.65
C ILE A 410 17.13 -9.01 29.42
N LEU A 411 16.71 -8.81 28.17
CA LEU A 411 15.76 -7.77 27.82
C LEU A 411 14.35 -8.15 28.25
N THR A 412 13.62 -7.17 28.77
CA THR A 412 12.23 -7.35 29.22
C THR A 412 11.32 -6.30 28.60
N PHE A 413 10.11 -6.67 28.25
CA PHE A 413 9.15 -5.85 27.51
C PHE A 413 7.79 -5.86 28.19
N ASP A 414 7.10 -4.74 28.25
CA ASP A 414 5.67 -4.73 28.55
C ASP A 414 4.81 -4.90 27.28
N CYS A 415 3.49 -5.01 27.45
CA CYS A 415 2.57 -5.23 26.35
C CYS A 415 2.64 -4.15 25.27
N SER A 416 2.90 -2.86 25.64
CA SER A 416 2.99 -1.76 24.69
C SER A 416 4.27 -1.79 23.83
N MET A 417 5.32 -2.41 24.36
CA MET A 417 6.61 -2.54 23.67
C MET A 417 6.64 -3.67 22.64
N VAL A 418 5.62 -4.53 22.62
CA VAL A 418 5.51 -5.67 21.69
C VAL A 418 5.46 -5.20 20.24
N GLU A 419 4.97 -3.99 19.98
CA GLU A 419 4.98 -3.37 18.65
C GLU A 419 6.39 -3.35 18.02
N LEU A 420 7.43 -3.15 18.83
CA LEU A 420 8.82 -3.20 18.37
C LEU A 420 9.19 -4.58 17.79
N LEU A 421 8.68 -5.64 18.39
CA LEU A 421 9.04 -7.02 18.09
C LEU A 421 8.17 -7.65 17.00
N THR A 422 6.93 -7.17 16.82
CA THR A 422 5.95 -7.69 15.85
C THR A 422 6.11 -7.03 14.48
N GLN A 423 7.17 -7.36 13.74
CA GLN A 423 7.38 -6.83 12.39
C GLN A 423 7.12 -7.88 11.31
N GLN A 424 6.62 -7.41 10.15
CA GLN A 424 6.30 -8.29 9.03
C GLN A 424 7.50 -8.63 8.15
N ALA A 425 8.54 -7.79 8.15
CA ALA A 425 9.76 -8.02 7.38
C ALA A 425 10.86 -8.55 8.30
N GLU A 426 11.41 -9.71 7.98
CA GLU A 426 12.73 -10.06 8.47
C GLU A 426 13.70 -9.05 7.86
N TYR A 427 14.27 -8.18 8.71
CA TYR A 427 15.45 -7.45 8.29
C TYR A 427 16.53 -8.48 8.06
N LEU A 428 16.73 -8.83 6.81
CA LEU A 428 17.88 -9.58 6.38
C LEU A 428 19.11 -8.90 6.99
N ASN A 429 19.99 -9.73 7.56
CA ASN A 429 21.29 -9.39 8.14
C ASN A 429 22.17 -8.65 7.11
N GLY A 430 21.75 -7.48 6.70
CA GLY A 430 22.50 -6.52 5.91
C GLY A 430 23.04 -5.48 6.86
N VAL A 431 24.29 -5.65 7.24
CA VAL A 431 25.13 -4.66 7.87
C VAL A 431 24.85 -3.30 7.26
N ARG A 432 24.39 -2.34 8.08
CA ARG A 432 24.67 -0.94 7.78
C ARG A 432 26.14 -0.75 8.09
N GLU A 433 27.02 -0.87 7.09
CA GLU A 433 28.28 -0.15 7.11
C GLU A 433 28.06 1.34 6.93
#